data_fe555a9f07d6c3beca5eee194cddeeae
#
_entry.id   fe555a9f07d6c3beca5eee194cddeeae
#
_cell.length_a   1.000
_cell.length_b   1.000
_cell.length_c   1.000
_cell.angle_alpha   90.00
_cell.angle_beta   90.00
_cell.angle_gamma   90.00
#
_symmetry.space_group_name_H-M   'P 1'
#
loop_
_entity.id
_entity.type
_entity.pdbx_description
1 polymer ?
#
loop_
_entity_poly.entity_id
_entity_poly.type
_entity_poly.pdbx_seq_one_letter_code
_entity_poly.pdbx_strand_id
1 'polypeptide(L)'
;MTNQPDAPLWRDGEVPVSPRFDDPYFSLENGLAETRHTFLAGNDLPARFGDGFHVAELGFGTGLNLLATLQLWRESGIAGQLFFTSFEAFPMTGADMIRAQSAFPELSAIADELAPFWRDGAREIDLPDLRFRMVEGDARATLPAWQDKADAWFLDGFSPAKNPELWGDGLMAEVGHHTAPGGTAATYTAAGHVRRALEAAGFAVARVRGYGRKRHMTRAERSR
;
A
#
# COMPACT_ATOMS: atom_id res chain seq x y z
N MET A 1 3.20 -28.04 1.79
CA MET A 1 3.48 -27.43 0.48
C MET A 1 4.15 -26.11 0.79
N THR A 2 5.42 -25.96 0.45
CA THR A 2 6.14 -24.70 0.64
C THR A 2 5.50 -23.66 -0.27
N ASN A 3 4.94 -22.63 0.32
CA ASN A 3 4.33 -21.50 -0.38
C ASN A 3 5.47 -20.61 -0.92
N GLN A 4 6.22 -21.15 -1.89
CA GLN A 4 7.29 -20.38 -2.52
C GLN A 4 6.64 -19.28 -3.36
N PRO A 5 6.98 -18.02 -3.18
CA PRO A 5 6.41 -16.94 -3.97
C PRO A 5 6.69 -17.20 -5.44
N ASP A 6 5.67 -17.05 -6.28
CA ASP A 6 5.83 -17.13 -7.73
C ASP A 6 6.77 -15.99 -8.16
N ALA A 7 7.93 -16.31 -8.72
CA ALA A 7 8.86 -15.29 -9.18
C ALA A 7 8.16 -14.37 -10.21
N PRO A 8 8.30 -13.05 -10.10
CA PRO A 8 7.66 -12.14 -11.02
C PRO A 8 8.21 -12.29 -12.44
N LEU A 9 7.36 -12.13 -13.43
CA LEU A 9 7.78 -11.94 -14.81
C LEU A 9 8.20 -10.48 -14.99
N TRP A 10 9.26 -10.24 -15.74
CA TRP A 10 9.78 -8.88 -15.95
C TRP A 10 9.45 -8.38 -17.35
N ARG A 11 8.66 -7.32 -17.44
CA ARG A 11 8.33 -6.67 -18.71
C ARG A 11 9.34 -5.54 -18.95
N ASP A 12 9.90 -5.51 -20.18
CA ASP A 12 10.94 -4.55 -20.59
C ASP A 12 12.16 -4.49 -19.64
N GLY A 13 12.34 -5.55 -18.83
CA GLY A 13 13.41 -5.69 -17.87
C GLY A 13 13.22 -4.98 -16.54
N GLU A 14 12.24 -4.09 -16.41
CA GLU A 14 12.09 -3.18 -15.26
C GLU A 14 10.80 -3.39 -14.47
N VAL A 15 9.68 -3.69 -15.14
CA VAL A 15 8.39 -3.79 -14.47
C VAL A 15 8.05 -5.23 -14.11
N PRO A 16 7.92 -5.56 -12.80
CA PRO A 16 7.48 -6.88 -12.38
C PRO A 16 5.99 -7.07 -12.63
N VAL A 17 5.64 -8.24 -13.13
CA VAL A 17 4.26 -8.69 -13.40
C VAL A 17 4.01 -9.96 -12.61
N SER A 18 2.92 -10.02 -11.88
CA SER A 18 2.52 -11.23 -11.17
C SER A 18 2.05 -12.30 -12.16
N PRO A 19 2.66 -13.49 -12.20
CA PRO A 19 2.15 -14.58 -13.04
C PRO A 19 0.82 -15.12 -12.53
N ARG A 20 0.56 -15.03 -11.24
CA ARG A 20 -0.68 -15.48 -10.59
C ARG A 20 -1.89 -14.64 -10.98
N PHE A 21 -1.71 -13.31 -11.01
CA PHE A 21 -2.78 -12.35 -11.25
C PHE A 21 -2.73 -11.74 -12.65
N ASP A 22 -1.67 -12.03 -13.43
CA ASP A 22 -1.42 -11.43 -14.76
C ASP A 22 -1.57 -9.90 -14.74
N ASP A 23 -1.03 -9.27 -13.68
CA ASP A 23 -1.15 -7.83 -13.44
C ASP A 23 0.21 -7.24 -13.03
N PRO A 24 0.60 -6.05 -13.51
CA PRO A 24 1.84 -5.42 -13.08
C PRO A 24 1.73 -4.92 -11.62
N TYR A 25 2.85 -4.98 -10.90
CA TYR A 25 2.93 -4.50 -9.52
C TYR A 25 2.87 -2.98 -9.39
N PHE A 26 3.21 -2.24 -10.44
CA PHE A 26 3.06 -0.79 -10.51
C PHE A 26 2.78 -0.33 -11.95
N SER A 27 2.35 0.93 -12.10
CA SER A 27 2.00 1.50 -13.39
C SER A 27 3.18 1.54 -14.35
N LEU A 28 2.96 1.05 -15.57
CA LEU A 28 3.94 1.05 -16.66
C LEU A 28 4.35 2.46 -17.10
N GLU A 29 3.49 3.46 -16.90
CA GLU A 29 3.77 4.84 -17.32
C GLU A 29 4.64 5.57 -16.28
N ASN A 30 4.24 5.55 -15.01
CA ASN A 30 5.00 6.11 -13.90
C ASN A 30 4.40 5.65 -12.57
N GLY A 31 4.94 4.57 -11.99
CA GLY A 31 4.44 3.99 -10.74
C GLY A 31 4.58 4.96 -9.56
N LEU A 32 5.70 5.66 -9.44
CA LEU A 32 5.92 6.60 -8.33
C LEU A 32 4.97 7.80 -8.39
N ALA A 33 4.72 8.36 -9.57
CA ALA A 33 3.77 9.45 -9.69
C ALA A 33 2.32 8.99 -9.43
N GLU A 34 1.96 7.75 -9.79
CA GLU A 34 0.67 7.18 -9.42
C GLU A 34 0.56 6.98 -7.90
N THR A 35 1.59 6.45 -7.25
CA THR A 35 1.63 6.32 -5.78
C THR A 35 1.45 7.67 -5.09
N ARG A 36 2.20 8.69 -5.52
CA ARG A 36 2.08 10.06 -4.97
C ARG A 36 0.67 10.64 -5.14
N HIS A 37 0.07 10.46 -6.32
CA HIS A 37 -1.26 10.97 -6.60
C HIS A 37 -2.35 10.18 -5.85
N THR A 38 -2.31 8.86 -5.94
CA THR A 38 -3.39 7.99 -5.45
C THR A 38 -3.34 7.82 -3.95
N PHE A 39 -2.18 7.50 -3.40
CA PHE A 39 -2.08 7.11 -2.00
C PHE A 39 -1.65 8.27 -1.11
N LEU A 40 -0.64 9.05 -1.49
CA LEU A 40 -0.19 10.15 -0.65
C LEU A 40 -1.19 11.32 -0.71
N ALA A 41 -1.40 11.91 -1.86
CA ALA A 41 -2.36 12.99 -2.02
C ALA A 41 -3.81 12.53 -1.77
N GLY A 42 -4.14 11.27 -2.11
CA GLY A 42 -5.44 10.67 -1.83
C GLY A 42 -5.78 10.60 -0.35
N ASN A 43 -4.80 10.54 0.52
CA ASN A 43 -4.94 10.57 1.99
C ASN A 43 -4.54 11.93 2.61
N ASP A 44 -4.43 12.99 1.80
CA ASP A 44 -4.05 14.34 2.21
C ASP A 44 -2.70 14.41 2.96
N LEU A 45 -1.73 13.59 2.54
CA LEU A 45 -0.37 13.61 3.07
C LEU A 45 0.50 14.61 2.27
N PRO A 46 1.43 15.35 2.93
CA PRO A 46 1.87 15.21 4.32
C PRO A 46 1.04 16.02 5.33
N ALA A 47 0.00 16.75 4.93
CA ALA A 47 -0.71 17.70 5.80
C ALA A 47 -1.32 17.04 7.06
N ARG A 48 -1.58 15.73 7.02
CA ARG A 48 -2.13 14.96 8.15
C ARG A 48 -1.06 14.26 8.99
N PHE A 49 0.21 14.30 8.63
CA PHE A 49 1.25 13.66 9.42
C PHE A 49 1.36 14.25 10.83
N GLY A 50 1.63 13.41 11.80
CA GLY A 50 1.92 13.72 13.18
C GLY A 50 2.71 12.57 13.79
N ASP A 51 3.31 12.75 14.95
CA ASP A 51 4.05 11.66 15.62
C ASP A 51 3.15 10.44 15.83
N GLY A 52 3.66 9.27 15.47
CA GLY A 52 2.91 8.01 15.53
C GLY A 52 1.85 7.83 14.44
N PHE A 53 1.85 8.66 13.38
CA PHE A 53 0.91 8.49 12.26
C PHE A 53 1.03 7.09 11.66
N HIS A 54 -0.10 6.39 11.57
CA HIS A 54 -0.12 4.99 11.15
C HIS A 54 -0.75 4.84 9.77
N VAL A 55 0.07 4.43 8.81
CA VAL A 55 -0.38 3.97 7.49
C VAL A 55 -0.59 2.47 7.54
N ALA A 56 -1.74 1.98 7.10
CA ALA A 56 -1.96 0.57 6.80
C ALA A 56 -2.17 0.36 5.30
N GLU A 57 -1.75 -0.79 4.79
CA GLU A 57 -1.77 -1.11 3.37
C GLU A 57 -2.28 -2.52 3.14
N LEU A 58 -3.08 -2.70 2.07
CA LEU A 58 -3.38 -4.00 1.50
C LEU A 58 -2.58 -4.20 0.22
N GLY A 59 -1.69 -5.20 0.23
CA GLY A 59 -0.80 -5.51 -0.89
C GLY A 59 0.51 -4.71 -0.87
N PHE A 60 1.57 -5.27 -0.28
CA PHE A 60 2.89 -4.64 -0.18
C PHE A 60 3.61 -4.57 -1.54
N GLY A 61 3.49 -5.65 -2.30
CA GLY A 61 4.09 -5.77 -3.61
C GLY A 61 5.61 -5.50 -3.60
N THR A 62 6.03 -4.45 -4.27
CA THR A 62 7.46 -4.05 -4.37
C THR A 62 7.93 -3.14 -3.24
N GLY A 63 7.04 -2.72 -2.34
CA GLY A 63 7.33 -1.75 -1.29
C GLY A 63 7.42 -0.29 -1.75
N LEU A 64 6.98 0.00 -2.98
CA LEU A 64 7.04 1.36 -3.54
C LEU A 64 6.29 2.38 -2.68
N ASN A 65 5.11 2.02 -2.18
CA ASN A 65 4.31 2.91 -1.34
C ASN A 65 5.02 3.22 -0.01
N LEU A 66 5.70 2.24 0.60
CA LEU A 66 6.52 2.47 1.80
C LEU A 66 7.65 3.46 1.52
N LEU A 67 8.42 3.24 0.44
CA LEU A 67 9.54 4.13 0.08
C LEU A 67 9.05 5.56 -0.15
N ALA A 68 7.98 5.73 -0.94
CA ALA A 68 7.42 7.05 -1.24
C ALA A 68 6.86 7.75 0.01
N THR A 69 6.24 6.98 0.92
CA THR A 69 5.70 7.52 2.17
C THR A 69 6.81 7.94 3.11
N LEU A 70 7.86 7.13 3.27
CA LEU A 70 9.00 7.45 4.11
C LEU A 70 9.78 8.68 3.58
N GLN A 71 9.93 8.78 2.25
CA GLN A 71 10.50 9.99 1.65
C GLN A 71 9.69 11.24 2.04
N LEU A 72 8.37 11.18 1.83
CA LEU A 72 7.49 12.32 2.14
C LEU A 72 7.45 12.63 3.64
N TRP A 73 7.52 11.61 4.50
CA TRP A 73 7.63 11.77 5.95
C TRP A 73 8.88 12.57 6.31
N ARG A 74 10.05 12.17 5.81
CA ARG A 74 11.33 12.85 6.06
C ARG A 74 11.36 14.26 5.51
N GLU A 75 10.83 14.46 4.30
CA GLU A 75 10.70 15.77 3.67
C GLU A 75 9.76 16.72 4.44
N SER A 76 8.77 16.19 5.14
CA SER A 76 7.84 16.99 5.95
C SER A 76 8.50 17.62 7.20
N GLY A 77 9.63 17.07 7.64
CA GLY A 77 10.35 17.54 8.82
C GLY A 77 9.63 17.33 10.16
N ILE A 78 8.56 16.51 10.17
CA ILE A 78 7.82 16.19 11.39
C ILE A 78 8.69 15.27 12.25
N ALA A 79 8.84 15.65 13.52
CA ALA A 79 9.53 14.83 14.51
C ALA A 79 8.63 13.67 14.94
N GLY A 80 9.25 12.52 15.23
CA GLY A 80 8.56 11.31 15.68
C GLY A 80 8.77 10.12 14.75
N GLN A 81 7.92 9.11 14.87
CA GLN A 81 8.03 7.85 14.15
C GLN A 81 6.78 7.60 13.30
N LEU A 82 6.97 7.34 12.02
CA LEU A 82 5.93 6.84 11.11
C LEU A 82 5.70 5.36 11.36
N PHE A 83 4.47 4.94 11.53
CA PHE A 83 4.09 3.52 11.57
C PHE A 83 3.54 3.13 10.20
N PHE A 84 4.02 2.01 9.69
CA PHE A 84 3.58 1.47 8.41
C PHE A 84 3.36 -0.04 8.52
N THR A 85 2.11 -0.48 8.45
CA THR A 85 1.75 -1.91 8.48
C THR A 85 1.18 -2.32 7.12
N SER A 86 1.77 -3.33 6.49
CA SER A 86 1.27 -3.84 5.21
C SER A 86 0.87 -5.31 5.32
N PHE A 87 -0.29 -5.67 4.75
CA PHE A 87 -0.81 -7.04 4.68
C PHE A 87 -0.49 -7.61 3.30
N GLU A 88 0.28 -8.71 3.25
CA GLU A 88 0.77 -9.29 2.00
C GLU A 88 0.68 -10.83 2.03
N ALA A 89 -0.06 -11.38 1.08
CA ALA A 89 -0.26 -12.83 1.00
C ALA A 89 0.89 -13.56 0.27
N PHE A 90 1.58 -12.89 -0.62
CA PHE A 90 2.59 -13.47 -1.50
C PHE A 90 3.84 -12.56 -1.56
N PRO A 91 4.57 -12.42 -0.45
CA PRO A 91 5.71 -11.51 -0.37
C PRO A 91 6.73 -11.80 -1.46
N MET A 92 7.15 -10.77 -2.16
CA MET A 92 8.23 -10.85 -3.14
C MET A 92 9.56 -11.22 -2.45
N THR A 93 10.48 -11.87 -3.18
CA THR A 93 11.82 -12.07 -2.65
C THR A 93 12.54 -10.74 -2.45
N GLY A 94 13.46 -10.66 -1.48
CA GLY A 94 14.23 -9.42 -1.26
C GLY A 94 15.02 -8.99 -2.51
N ALA A 95 15.53 -9.95 -3.29
CA ALA A 95 16.25 -9.67 -4.52
C ALA A 95 15.34 -9.05 -5.60
N ASP A 96 14.13 -9.60 -5.78
CA ASP A 96 13.17 -9.07 -6.74
C ASP A 96 12.64 -7.69 -6.30
N MET A 97 12.44 -7.50 -5.00
CA MET A 97 12.02 -6.22 -4.44
C MET A 97 13.06 -5.13 -4.68
N ILE A 98 14.33 -5.40 -4.37
CA ILE A 98 15.45 -4.46 -4.62
C ILE A 98 15.55 -4.14 -6.11
N ARG A 99 15.43 -5.15 -6.98
CA ARG A 99 15.41 -4.95 -8.42
C ARG A 99 14.24 -4.06 -8.87
N ALA A 100 13.05 -4.29 -8.37
CA ALA A 100 11.87 -3.47 -8.70
C ALA A 100 12.04 -2.01 -8.24
N GLN A 101 12.61 -1.82 -7.06
CA GLN A 101 12.85 -0.49 -6.47
C GLN A 101 13.90 0.31 -7.24
N SER A 102 14.85 -0.34 -7.92
CA SER A 102 15.86 0.33 -8.75
C SER A 102 15.27 1.07 -9.98
N ALA A 103 14.02 0.80 -10.33
CA ALA A 103 13.31 1.55 -11.37
C ALA A 103 12.97 3.01 -10.95
N PHE A 104 13.19 3.36 -9.68
CA PHE A 104 12.83 4.67 -9.13
C PHE A 104 14.07 5.40 -8.56
N PRO A 105 14.90 6.04 -9.41
CA PRO A 105 16.12 6.73 -8.96
C PRO A 105 15.88 7.79 -7.88
N GLU A 106 14.71 8.43 -7.90
CA GLU A 106 14.31 9.46 -6.90
C GLU A 106 14.18 8.90 -5.49
N LEU A 107 14.01 7.58 -5.34
CA LEU A 107 13.90 6.88 -4.07
C LEU A 107 15.18 6.11 -3.68
N SER A 108 16.25 6.23 -4.48
CA SER A 108 17.46 5.39 -4.33
C SER A 108 18.05 5.43 -2.93
N ALA A 109 18.14 6.62 -2.31
CA ALA A 109 18.72 6.75 -0.97
C ALA A 109 17.95 5.93 0.09
N ILE A 110 16.62 5.93 0.02
CA ILE A 110 15.76 5.14 0.93
C ILE A 110 15.78 3.65 0.55
N ALA A 111 15.75 3.36 -0.75
CA ALA A 111 15.84 1.98 -1.23
C ALA A 111 17.16 1.31 -0.78
N ASP A 112 18.28 2.01 -0.89
CA ASP A 112 19.59 1.54 -0.47
C ASP A 112 19.67 1.33 1.06
N GLU A 113 19.06 2.23 1.84
CA GLU A 113 18.96 2.12 3.29
C GLU A 113 18.17 0.87 3.73
N LEU A 114 17.06 0.58 3.04
CA LEU A 114 16.19 -0.55 3.38
C LEU A 114 16.64 -1.88 2.73
N ALA A 115 17.48 -1.85 1.70
CA ALA A 115 17.91 -3.04 0.98
C ALA A 115 18.54 -4.15 1.87
N PRO A 116 19.34 -3.86 2.91
CA PRO A 116 19.83 -4.91 3.82
C PRO A 116 18.72 -5.70 4.48
N PHE A 117 17.66 -5.02 4.96
CA PHE A 117 16.52 -5.67 5.60
C PHE A 117 15.78 -6.60 4.61
N TRP A 118 15.64 -6.19 3.36
CA TRP A 118 15.03 -7.05 2.33
C TRP A 118 15.87 -8.27 2.00
N ARG A 119 17.21 -8.14 1.94
CA ARG A 119 18.12 -9.28 1.73
C ARG A 119 18.01 -10.31 2.84
N ASP A 120 17.82 -9.84 4.08
CA ASP A 120 17.68 -10.69 5.27
C ASP A 120 16.25 -11.25 5.43
N GLY A 121 15.33 -10.89 4.53
CA GLY A 121 13.94 -11.35 4.56
C GLY A 121 13.14 -10.75 5.72
N ALA A 122 13.52 -9.56 6.19
CA ALA A 122 12.86 -8.90 7.31
C ALA A 122 11.35 -8.66 7.02
N ARG A 123 10.55 -8.86 8.06
CA ARG A 123 9.12 -8.53 8.11
C ARG A 123 8.82 -7.36 9.04
N GLU A 124 9.80 -6.98 9.82
CA GLU A 124 9.74 -5.84 10.72
C GLU A 124 11.03 -5.03 10.60
N ILE A 125 10.89 -3.70 10.61
CA ILE A 125 12.00 -2.75 10.58
C ILE A 125 11.69 -1.68 11.63
N ASP A 126 12.63 -1.42 12.51
CA ASP A 126 12.53 -0.37 13.52
C ASP A 126 13.72 0.58 13.37
N LEU A 127 13.44 1.76 12.81
CA LEU A 127 14.37 2.89 12.66
C LEU A 127 13.90 4.05 13.55
N PRO A 128 14.73 5.04 13.82
CA PRO A 128 14.35 6.18 14.64
C PRO A 128 13.08 6.91 14.15
N ASP A 129 12.82 6.88 12.85
CA ASP A 129 11.72 7.59 12.19
C ASP A 129 10.73 6.68 11.46
N LEU A 130 10.93 5.34 11.50
CA LEU A 130 10.04 4.35 10.87
C LEU A 130 9.88 3.12 11.75
N ARG A 131 8.65 2.70 11.98
CA ARG A 131 8.29 1.34 12.41
C ARG A 131 7.47 0.67 11.32
N PHE A 132 8.12 -0.25 10.60
CA PHE A 132 7.47 -1.04 9.55
C PHE A 132 7.17 -2.44 10.04
N ARG A 133 5.99 -2.95 9.64
CA ARG A 133 5.60 -4.35 9.81
C ARG A 133 4.89 -4.88 8.58
N MET A 134 5.34 -6.01 8.07
CA MET A 134 4.61 -6.82 7.09
C MET A 134 3.89 -7.96 7.81
N VAL A 135 2.58 -8.00 7.69
CA VAL A 135 1.74 -9.11 8.16
C VAL A 135 1.55 -10.07 7.00
N GLU A 136 2.33 -11.16 7.02
CA GLU A 136 2.29 -12.16 5.95
C GLU A 136 1.06 -13.06 6.06
N GLY A 137 0.36 -13.22 4.97
CA GLY A 137 -0.82 -14.09 4.85
C GLY A 137 -2.00 -13.40 4.19
N ASP A 138 -3.07 -14.17 4.00
CA ASP A 138 -4.31 -13.65 3.45
C ASP A 138 -4.92 -12.58 4.37
N ALA A 139 -5.08 -11.37 3.86
CA ALA A 139 -5.62 -10.25 4.63
C ALA A 139 -7.01 -10.53 5.22
N ARG A 140 -7.82 -11.38 4.59
CA ARG A 140 -9.13 -11.82 5.11
C ARG A 140 -9.02 -12.58 6.44
N ALA A 141 -7.88 -13.20 6.68
CA ALA A 141 -7.60 -13.93 7.93
C ALA A 141 -6.74 -13.11 8.90
N THR A 142 -5.80 -12.32 8.38
CA THR A 142 -4.82 -11.63 9.22
C THR A 142 -5.29 -10.27 9.73
N LEU A 143 -6.06 -9.52 8.93
CA LEU A 143 -6.56 -8.21 9.35
C LEU A 143 -7.53 -8.28 10.55
N PRO A 144 -8.48 -9.24 10.65
CA PRO A 144 -9.34 -9.35 11.83
C PRO A 144 -8.58 -9.59 13.15
N ALA A 145 -7.35 -10.12 13.09
CA ALA A 145 -6.51 -10.36 14.25
C ALA A 145 -5.60 -9.16 14.61
N TRP A 146 -5.52 -8.17 13.75
CA TRP A 146 -4.71 -6.97 13.98
C TRP A 146 -5.34 -6.12 15.09
N GLN A 147 -4.52 -5.55 15.98
CA GLN A 147 -5.04 -4.86 17.17
C GLN A 147 -4.96 -3.34 17.07
N ASP A 148 -4.27 -2.81 16.05
CA ASP A 148 -4.09 -1.38 15.89
C ASP A 148 -5.16 -0.77 14.96
N LYS A 149 -5.08 0.55 14.80
CA LYS A 149 -5.88 1.32 13.84
C LYS A 149 -5.00 2.19 12.98
N ALA A 150 -5.40 2.34 11.72
CA ALA A 150 -4.72 3.21 10.77
C ALA A 150 -5.35 4.60 10.71
N ASP A 151 -4.52 5.61 10.58
CA ASP A 151 -4.92 6.97 10.21
C ASP A 151 -5.15 7.08 8.70
N ALA A 152 -4.42 6.30 7.91
CA ALA A 152 -4.56 6.24 6.46
C ALA A 152 -4.46 4.80 5.94
N TRP A 153 -5.37 4.41 5.06
CA TRP A 153 -5.31 3.15 4.33
C TRP A 153 -4.87 3.37 2.89
N PHE A 154 -3.89 2.59 2.46
CA PHE A 154 -3.53 2.40 1.07
C PHE A 154 -4.16 1.09 0.61
N LEU A 155 -5.31 1.17 -0.06
CA LEU A 155 -5.98 -0.01 -0.59
C LEU A 155 -5.39 -0.29 -1.97
N ASP A 156 -4.24 -0.97 -1.95
CA ASP A 156 -3.46 -1.35 -3.11
C ASP A 156 -3.53 -2.86 -3.31
N GLY A 157 -3.20 -3.30 -4.49
CA GLY A 157 -3.24 -4.69 -4.87
C GLY A 157 -3.70 -4.85 -6.30
N PHE A 158 -3.71 -6.08 -6.78
CA PHE A 158 -4.12 -6.37 -8.15
C PHE A 158 -5.60 -6.02 -8.37
N SER A 159 -5.92 -5.67 -9.61
CA SER A 159 -7.23 -5.13 -9.97
C SER A 159 -8.40 -6.00 -9.49
N PRO A 160 -9.54 -5.39 -9.13
CA PRO A 160 -10.71 -6.14 -8.64
C PRO A 160 -11.19 -7.24 -9.59
N ALA A 161 -10.92 -7.11 -10.89
CA ALA A 161 -11.25 -8.14 -11.87
C ALA A 161 -10.33 -9.36 -11.81
N LYS A 162 -9.07 -9.17 -11.34
CA LYS A 162 -8.04 -10.22 -11.28
C LYS A 162 -7.84 -10.77 -9.87
N ASN A 163 -8.13 -10.00 -8.85
CA ASN A 163 -8.06 -10.39 -7.44
C ASN A 163 -9.31 -9.94 -6.66
N PRO A 164 -10.51 -10.46 -6.99
CA PRO A 164 -11.76 -10.00 -6.38
C PRO A 164 -11.81 -10.20 -4.86
N GLU A 165 -11.06 -11.16 -4.33
CA GLU A 165 -11.05 -11.50 -2.90
C GLU A 165 -10.50 -10.38 -2.02
N LEU A 166 -9.56 -9.59 -2.53
CA LEU A 166 -8.98 -8.44 -1.82
C LEU A 166 -9.96 -7.24 -1.72
N TRP A 167 -11.05 -7.26 -2.47
CA TRP A 167 -12.00 -6.15 -2.60
C TRP A 167 -13.41 -6.50 -2.11
N GLY A 168 -13.55 -7.62 -1.42
CA GLY A 168 -14.85 -8.12 -0.93
C GLY A 168 -15.36 -7.33 0.28
N ASP A 169 -16.69 -7.36 0.47
CA ASP A 169 -17.41 -6.62 1.53
C ASP A 169 -16.85 -6.92 2.93
N GLY A 170 -16.54 -8.19 3.22
CA GLY A 170 -15.99 -8.59 4.52
C GLY A 170 -14.64 -7.94 4.82
N LEU A 171 -13.73 -7.89 3.84
CA LEU A 171 -12.42 -7.26 4.04
C LEU A 171 -12.53 -5.74 4.14
N MET A 172 -13.42 -5.11 3.35
CA MET A 172 -13.67 -3.66 3.46
C MET A 172 -14.31 -3.29 4.81
N ALA A 173 -15.14 -4.16 5.38
CA ALA A 173 -15.68 -3.99 6.72
C ALA A 173 -14.55 -4.01 7.78
N GLU A 174 -13.58 -4.91 7.66
CA GLU A 174 -12.40 -4.94 8.53
C GLU A 174 -11.52 -3.69 8.35
N VAL A 175 -11.33 -3.21 7.13
CA VAL A 175 -10.67 -1.92 6.87
C VAL A 175 -11.38 -0.80 7.65
N GLY A 176 -12.72 -0.74 7.58
CA GLY A 176 -13.50 0.21 8.36
C GLY A 176 -13.29 0.05 9.87
N HIS A 177 -13.31 -1.17 10.39
CA HIS A 177 -13.09 -1.48 11.82
C HIS A 177 -11.73 -0.98 12.31
N HIS A 178 -10.70 -1.18 11.51
CA HIS A 178 -9.31 -0.83 11.81
C HIS A 178 -8.91 0.57 11.33
N THR A 179 -9.87 1.45 11.04
CA THR A 179 -9.62 2.86 10.75
C THR A 179 -9.87 3.72 11.99
N ALA A 180 -8.95 4.62 12.30
CA ALA A 180 -9.10 5.60 13.36
C ALA A 180 -10.24 6.59 13.04
N PRO A 181 -10.88 7.23 14.04
CA PRO A 181 -11.84 8.31 13.80
C PRO A 181 -11.20 9.44 12.97
N GLY A 182 -11.83 9.85 11.88
CA GLY A 182 -11.26 10.79 10.91
C GLY A 182 -10.15 10.21 10.02
N GLY A 183 -9.92 8.91 10.10
CA GLY A 183 -8.99 8.20 9.21
C GLY A 183 -9.50 8.13 7.77
N THR A 184 -8.60 7.96 6.83
CA THR A 184 -8.91 7.99 5.39
C THR A 184 -8.48 6.71 4.69
N ALA A 185 -9.03 6.47 3.51
CA ALA A 185 -8.58 5.40 2.62
C ALA A 185 -8.55 5.90 1.18
N ALA A 186 -7.58 5.44 0.42
CA ALA A 186 -7.48 5.75 -1.00
C ALA A 186 -7.13 4.49 -1.81
N THR A 187 -7.65 4.44 -3.04
CA THR A 187 -7.35 3.37 -4.00
C THR A 187 -7.47 3.88 -5.42
N TYR A 188 -6.63 3.33 -6.29
CA TYR A 188 -6.65 3.64 -7.72
C TYR A 188 -7.93 3.16 -8.43
N THR A 189 -8.67 2.21 -7.85
CA THR A 189 -9.90 1.70 -8.47
C THR A 189 -11.11 2.58 -8.17
N ALA A 190 -11.98 2.75 -9.14
CA ALA A 190 -13.28 3.38 -8.99
C ALA A 190 -14.44 2.38 -9.17
N ALA A 191 -14.17 1.08 -9.00
CA ALA A 191 -15.15 0.02 -9.15
C ALA A 191 -16.34 0.22 -8.20
N GLY A 192 -17.56 0.10 -8.74
CA GLY A 192 -18.78 0.42 -8.00
C GLY A 192 -19.00 -0.48 -6.77
N HIS A 193 -18.63 -1.76 -6.84
CA HIS A 193 -18.75 -2.67 -5.70
C HIS A 193 -17.79 -2.29 -4.57
N VAL A 194 -16.52 -1.92 -4.89
CA VAL A 194 -15.55 -1.48 -3.88
C VAL A 194 -16.03 -0.23 -3.15
N ARG A 195 -16.55 0.76 -3.90
CA ARG A 195 -17.08 1.98 -3.29
C ARG A 195 -18.26 1.69 -2.37
N ARG A 196 -19.21 0.84 -2.79
CA ARG A 196 -20.35 0.45 -1.95
C ARG A 196 -19.91 -0.33 -0.71
N ALA A 197 -18.89 -1.19 -0.83
CA ALA A 197 -18.33 -1.91 0.31
C ALA A 197 -17.70 -0.96 1.34
N LEU A 198 -16.97 0.06 0.89
CA LEU A 198 -16.42 1.12 1.76
C LEU A 198 -17.53 1.98 2.39
N GLU A 199 -18.58 2.35 1.62
CA GLU A 199 -19.76 3.05 2.16
C GLU A 199 -20.43 2.22 3.27
N ALA A 200 -20.63 0.92 3.04
CA ALA A 200 -21.19 0.00 4.03
C ALA A 200 -20.29 -0.18 5.26
N ALA A 201 -18.96 -0.03 5.10
CA ALA A 201 -17.98 -0.04 6.18
C ALA A 201 -17.92 1.28 6.99
N GLY A 202 -18.77 2.25 6.67
CA GLY A 202 -18.91 3.51 7.42
C GLY A 202 -18.03 4.66 6.91
N PHE A 203 -17.55 4.60 5.68
CA PHE A 203 -16.83 5.70 5.05
C PHE A 203 -17.76 6.61 4.23
N ALA A 204 -17.49 7.90 4.26
CA ALA A 204 -17.95 8.84 3.23
C ALA A 204 -17.06 8.67 2.00
N VAL A 205 -17.62 8.17 0.90
CA VAL A 205 -16.85 7.77 -0.28
C VAL A 205 -17.02 8.78 -1.42
N ALA A 206 -15.90 9.22 -1.98
CA ALA A 206 -15.86 10.13 -3.11
C ALA A 206 -15.13 9.50 -4.31
N ARG A 207 -15.72 9.67 -5.50
CA ARG A 207 -15.07 9.35 -6.76
C ARG A 207 -14.39 10.62 -7.28
N VAL A 208 -13.06 10.62 -7.31
CA VAL A 208 -12.26 11.76 -7.72
C VAL A 208 -11.44 11.44 -8.98
N ARG A 209 -10.70 12.41 -9.50
CA ARG A 209 -9.85 12.23 -10.68
C ARG A 209 -8.73 11.22 -10.38
N GLY A 210 -8.59 10.22 -11.24
CA GLY A 210 -7.50 9.24 -11.18
C GLY A 210 -6.20 9.77 -11.82
N TYR A 211 -5.15 8.95 -11.76
CA TYR A 211 -3.85 9.24 -12.37
C TYR A 211 -3.78 8.73 -13.83
N GLY A 212 -3.04 9.43 -14.67
CA GLY A 212 -2.78 9.05 -16.06
C GLY A 212 -4.05 8.76 -16.83
N ARG A 213 -4.17 7.55 -17.38
CA ARG A 213 -5.33 7.11 -18.16
C ARG A 213 -6.53 6.70 -17.30
N LYS A 214 -6.34 6.51 -16.00
CA LYS A 214 -7.42 6.18 -15.06
C LYS A 214 -8.27 7.43 -14.83
N ARG A 215 -9.47 7.45 -15.42
CA ARG A 215 -10.37 8.61 -15.32
C ARG A 215 -10.73 8.96 -13.89
N HIS A 216 -10.91 7.95 -13.04
CA HIS A 216 -11.32 8.10 -11.64
C HIS A 216 -10.58 7.14 -10.72
N MET A 217 -10.44 7.57 -9.49
CA MET A 217 -10.02 6.82 -8.32
C MET A 217 -11.03 7.01 -7.18
N THR A 218 -10.85 6.28 -6.10
CA THR A 218 -11.71 6.38 -4.91
C THR A 218 -10.92 6.96 -3.74
N ARG A 219 -11.53 7.95 -3.06
CA ARG A 219 -11.15 8.42 -1.73
C ARG A 219 -12.29 8.13 -0.77
N ALA A 220 -11.95 7.83 0.46
CA ALA A 220 -12.90 7.54 1.51
C ALA A 220 -12.41 8.14 2.83
N GLU A 221 -13.34 8.65 3.64
CA GLU A 221 -13.05 9.24 4.96
C GLU A 221 -14.04 8.67 5.97
N ARG A 222 -13.52 8.24 7.13
CA ARG A 222 -14.34 7.79 8.24
C ARG A 222 -14.74 8.99 9.10
N SER A 223 -16.00 9.08 9.46
CA SER A 223 -16.51 10.13 10.38
C SER A 223 -15.69 10.14 11.69
N ARG A 224 -15.54 11.34 12.25
CA ARG A 224 -14.89 11.57 13.55
C ARG A 224 -15.69 11.02 14.69
#